data_a06e75c5c90b45f04173517942feeb3b
#
_entry.id   a06e75c5c90b45f04173517942feeb3b
#
_cell.length_a   1.000
_cell.length_b   1.000
_cell.length_c   1.000
_cell.angle_alpha   90.00
_cell.angle_beta   90.00
_cell.angle_gamma   90.00
#
_symmetry.space_group_name_H-M   'P 1'
#
loop_
_entity.id
_entity.type
_entity.pdbx_description
1 polymer ?
#
loop_
_entity_poly.entity_id
_entity_poly.type
_entity_poly.pdbx_seq_one_letter_code
_entity_poly.pdbx_strand_id
1 'polypeptide(L)'
;RPDLINGIIYGINLWKTCLFPSIFPLLILSDFALSTNIIKLISESIGKFFKIIFNIPKESAYVLFMAFFTGCPSNAKYIKDLLDNQIIDNISAIKILSMAQLYNPNLIITITTFLTFKSKLFLIIGNLLCNFLIGLINRHIKCNYSDGSKKQISFSLTNSMSNAINTLLGILGSIVTFSALTSIFKINHP
;
A
#
# COMPACT_ATOMS: atom_id res chain seq x y z
N ARG A 1 -5.63 9.86 31.53
CA ARG A 1 -4.50 8.94 31.69
C ARG A 1 -3.35 9.48 30.82
N PRO A 2 -2.22 9.86 31.42
CA PRO A 2 -1.12 10.49 30.70
C PRO A 2 -0.57 9.58 29.56
N ASP A 3 -0.55 8.27 29.78
CA ASP A 3 0.00 7.32 28.80
C ASP A 3 -0.82 7.22 27.53
N LEU A 4 -2.16 7.31 27.62
CA LEU A 4 -3.02 7.34 26.46
C LEU A 4 -2.76 8.59 25.60
N ILE A 5 -2.58 9.74 26.25
CA ILE A 5 -2.27 11.00 25.57
C ILE A 5 -0.89 10.90 24.89
N ASN A 6 0.09 10.32 25.58
CA ASN A 6 1.42 10.09 25.01
C ASN A 6 1.36 9.16 23.78
N GLY A 7 0.54 8.10 23.81
CA GLY A 7 0.31 7.23 22.67
C GLY A 7 -0.32 7.95 21.48
N ILE A 8 -1.29 8.81 21.73
CA ILE A 8 -1.93 9.63 20.68
C ILE A 8 -0.89 10.58 20.06
N ILE A 9 -0.14 11.31 20.89
CA ILE A 9 0.90 12.26 20.43
C ILE A 9 1.96 11.52 19.61
N TYR A 10 2.39 10.33 20.06
CA TYR A 10 3.33 9.50 19.31
C TYR A 10 2.78 9.13 17.92
N GLY A 11 1.53 8.67 17.84
CA GLY A 11 0.89 8.31 16.57
C GLY A 11 0.78 9.51 15.61
N ILE A 12 0.41 10.70 16.11
CA ILE A 12 0.34 11.93 15.32
C ILE A 12 1.74 12.33 14.81
N ASN A 13 2.75 12.27 15.66
CA ASN A 13 4.12 12.61 15.29
C ASN A 13 4.66 11.64 14.22
N LEU A 14 4.45 10.32 14.37
CA LEU A 14 4.85 9.33 13.39
C LEU A 14 4.19 9.59 12.03
N TRP A 15 2.90 9.90 12.04
CA TRP A 15 2.17 10.24 10.83
C TRP A 15 2.73 11.50 10.17
N LYS A 16 2.91 12.58 10.93
CA LYS A 16 3.37 13.88 10.43
C LYS A 16 4.79 13.82 9.87
N THR A 17 5.70 13.13 10.56
CA THR A 17 7.13 13.17 10.23
C THR A 17 7.58 12.10 9.26
N CYS A 18 6.88 10.96 9.21
CA CYS A 18 7.28 9.83 8.38
C CYS A 18 6.26 9.54 7.27
N LEU A 19 4.99 9.30 7.64
CA LEU A 19 4.01 8.78 6.68
C LEU A 19 3.49 9.83 5.71
N PHE A 20 3.12 11.00 6.22
CA PHE A 20 2.59 12.07 5.36
C PHE A 20 3.58 12.46 4.26
N PRO A 21 4.85 12.84 4.55
CA PRO A 21 5.77 13.24 3.50
C PRO A 21 6.16 12.11 2.55
N SER A 22 6.13 10.85 3.01
CA SER A 22 6.47 9.70 2.17
C SER A 22 5.33 9.27 1.25
N ILE A 23 4.09 9.29 1.74
CA ILE A 23 2.94 8.69 1.04
C ILE A 23 2.19 9.73 0.21
N PHE A 24 2.06 10.97 0.68
CA PHE A 24 1.27 12.01 0.02
C PHE A 24 1.66 12.24 -1.45
N PRO A 25 2.95 12.46 -1.80
CA PRO A 25 3.33 12.66 -3.19
C PRO A 25 3.05 11.42 -4.05
N LEU A 26 3.21 10.21 -3.48
CA LEU A 26 2.96 8.98 -4.20
C LEU A 26 1.48 8.72 -4.45
N LEU A 27 0.59 9.18 -3.56
CA LEU A 27 -0.86 9.12 -3.79
C LEU A 27 -1.28 10.03 -4.96
N ILE A 28 -0.73 11.24 -5.04
CA ILE A 28 -0.96 12.14 -6.18
C ILE A 28 -0.40 11.55 -7.47
N LEU A 29 0.82 10.98 -7.41
CA LEU A 29 1.44 10.31 -8.54
C LEU A 29 0.60 9.12 -9.02
N SER A 30 -0.07 8.40 -8.11
CA SER A 30 -0.95 7.30 -8.48
C SER A 30 -2.16 7.75 -9.30
N ASP A 31 -2.79 8.85 -8.90
CA ASP A 31 -3.92 9.41 -9.64
C ASP A 31 -3.47 9.94 -11.04
N PHE A 32 -2.28 10.53 -11.10
CA PHE A 32 -1.67 10.92 -12.35
C PHE A 32 -1.36 9.71 -13.24
N ALA A 33 -0.86 8.62 -12.68
CA ALA A 33 -0.57 7.40 -13.42
C ALA A 33 -1.84 6.73 -13.98
N LEU A 34 -2.98 6.84 -13.27
CA LEU A 34 -4.29 6.37 -13.76
C LEU A 34 -4.78 7.14 -14.99
N SER A 35 -4.52 8.44 -15.05
CA SER A 35 -4.93 9.29 -16.16
C SER A 35 -4.00 9.23 -17.37
N THR A 36 -2.80 8.71 -17.18
CA THR A 36 -1.76 8.61 -18.20
C THR A 36 -1.50 7.15 -18.60
N ASN A 37 -0.61 6.95 -19.58
CA ASN A 37 -0.21 5.60 -20.02
C ASN A 37 0.83 4.93 -19.10
N ILE A 38 1.14 5.48 -17.93
CA ILE A 38 2.16 4.94 -17.01
C ILE A 38 1.78 3.52 -16.55
N ILE A 39 0.51 3.28 -16.23
CA ILE A 39 0.05 1.91 -15.87
C ILE A 39 0.35 0.94 -17.01
N LYS A 40 0.11 1.35 -18.26
CA LYS A 40 0.39 0.51 -19.43
C LYS A 40 1.88 0.21 -19.56
N LEU A 41 2.74 1.22 -19.36
CA LEU A 41 4.21 1.03 -19.40
C LEU A 41 4.68 0.03 -18.33
N ILE A 42 4.23 0.18 -17.09
CA ILE A 42 4.56 -0.75 -16.01
C ILE A 42 4.02 -2.16 -16.31
N SER A 43 2.80 -2.25 -16.82
CA SER A 43 2.16 -3.53 -17.18
C SER A 43 2.91 -4.24 -18.30
N GLU A 44 3.42 -3.52 -19.28
CA GLU A 44 4.19 -4.10 -20.40
C GLU A 44 5.60 -4.51 -19.98
N SER A 45 6.22 -3.78 -19.05
CA SER A 45 7.58 -4.04 -18.59
C SER A 45 7.62 -5.19 -17.57
N ILE A 46 6.90 -5.07 -16.47
CA ILE A 46 6.99 -5.97 -15.31
C ILE A 46 5.75 -6.88 -15.22
N GLY A 47 4.61 -6.44 -15.77
CA GLY A 47 3.33 -7.14 -15.66
C GLY A 47 3.33 -8.54 -16.25
N LYS A 48 4.10 -8.77 -17.34
CA LYS A 48 4.23 -10.10 -17.94
C LYS A 48 4.85 -11.10 -16.97
N PHE A 49 5.86 -10.69 -16.21
CA PHE A 49 6.51 -11.50 -15.18
C PHE A 49 5.53 -11.89 -14.07
N PHE A 50 4.80 -10.92 -13.53
CA PHE A 50 3.80 -11.16 -12.48
C PHE A 50 2.63 -12.00 -12.97
N LYS A 51 2.20 -11.82 -14.23
CA LYS A 51 1.17 -12.66 -14.86
C LYS A 51 1.59 -14.13 -14.91
N ILE A 52 2.82 -14.41 -15.31
CA ILE A 52 3.34 -15.79 -15.42
C ILE A 52 3.48 -16.44 -14.05
N ILE A 53 4.02 -15.71 -13.06
CA ILE A 53 4.30 -16.27 -11.74
C ILE A 53 3.03 -16.42 -10.91
N PHE A 54 2.21 -15.38 -10.84
CA PHE A 54 1.08 -15.33 -9.92
C PHE A 54 -0.28 -15.53 -10.59
N ASN A 55 -0.33 -15.61 -11.92
CA ASN A 55 -1.58 -15.71 -12.67
C ASN A 55 -2.57 -14.57 -12.32
N ILE A 56 -2.09 -13.32 -12.38
CA ILE A 56 -2.86 -12.08 -12.17
C ILE A 56 -2.85 -11.23 -13.44
N PRO A 57 -3.80 -10.30 -13.63
CA PRO A 57 -3.76 -9.35 -14.73
C PRO A 57 -2.45 -8.56 -14.73
N LYS A 58 -1.88 -8.28 -15.91
CA LYS A 58 -0.61 -7.55 -16.03
C LYS A 58 -0.68 -6.14 -15.44
N GLU A 59 -1.84 -5.51 -15.44
CA GLU A 59 -2.13 -4.21 -14.85
C GLU A 59 -1.95 -4.20 -13.33
N SER A 60 -2.08 -5.37 -12.69
CA SER A 60 -1.86 -5.56 -11.26
C SER A 60 -0.42 -5.28 -10.82
N ALA A 61 0.53 -5.37 -11.74
CA ALA A 61 1.94 -5.04 -11.47
C ALA A 61 2.10 -3.60 -10.99
N TYR A 62 1.25 -2.69 -11.45
CA TYR A 62 1.23 -1.30 -10.99
C TYR A 62 0.95 -1.22 -9.48
N VAL A 63 -0.03 -1.98 -8.99
CA VAL A 63 -0.36 -2.00 -7.55
C VAL A 63 0.82 -2.52 -6.74
N LEU A 64 1.44 -3.61 -7.16
CA LEU A 64 2.59 -4.20 -6.47
C LEU A 64 3.79 -3.25 -6.46
N PHE A 65 4.02 -2.56 -7.58
CA PHE A 65 5.06 -1.55 -7.70
C PHE A 65 4.80 -0.38 -6.72
N MET A 66 3.59 0.19 -6.73
CA MET A 66 3.25 1.30 -5.83
C MET A 66 3.24 0.86 -4.36
N ALA A 67 2.74 -0.35 -4.06
CA ALA A 67 2.71 -0.89 -2.70
C ALA A 67 4.10 -1.06 -2.10
N PHE A 68 5.12 -1.33 -2.91
CA PHE A 68 6.51 -1.40 -2.44
C PHE A 68 6.99 -0.04 -1.85
N PHE A 69 6.58 1.06 -2.46
CA PHE A 69 7.00 2.40 -1.99
C PHE A 69 6.10 2.95 -0.89
N THR A 70 4.78 2.78 -1.02
CA THR A 70 3.81 3.37 -0.07
C THR A 70 3.48 2.45 1.09
N GLY A 71 3.51 1.15 0.85
CA GLY A 71 3.15 0.14 1.83
C GLY A 71 1.64 0.05 2.10
N CYS A 72 1.29 -0.85 3.01
CA CYS A 72 -0.05 -0.96 3.58
C CYS A 72 -0.29 0.20 4.58
N PRO A 73 -1.48 0.84 4.61
CA PRO A 73 -2.72 0.44 3.91
C PRO A 73 -2.97 1.15 2.56
N SER A 74 -2.04 1.93 2.03
CA SER A 74 -2.25 2.73 0.80
C SER A 74 -2.50 1.87 -0.44
N ASN A 75 -2.01 0.63 -0.46
CA ASN A 75 -2.23 -0.35 -1.53
C ASN A 75 -3.72 -0.62 -1.81
N ALA A 76 -4.57 -0.57 -0.78
CA ALA A 76 -6.01 -0.74 -0.93
C ALA A 76 -6.64 0.35 -1.83
N LYS A 77 -6.13 1.59 -1.76
CA LYS A 77 -6.55 2.67 -2.65
C LYS A 77 -6.24 2.33 -4.11
N TYR A 78 -5.02 1.90 -4.40
CA TYR A 78 -4.60 1.58 -5.78
C TYR A 78 -5.41 0.42 -6.37
N ILE A 79 -5.73 -0.59 -5.56
CA ILE A 79 -6.59 -1.70 -5.97
C ILE A 79 -7.99 -1.20 -6.26
N LYS A 80 -8.55 -0.38 -5.36
CA LYS A 80 -9.86 0.23 -5.54
C LYS A 80 -9.92 1.07 -6.82
N ASP A 81 -8.91 1.89 -7.06
CA ASP A 81 -8.83 2.73 -8.25
C ASP A 81 -8.84 1.89 -9.55
N LEU A 82 -8.11 0.76 -9.59
CA LEU A 82 -8.15 -0.14 -10.74
C LEU A 82 -9.49 -0.86 -10.88
N LEU A 83 -10.14 -1.20 -9.76
CA LEU A 83 -11.44 -1.86 -9.74
C LEU A 83 -12.55 -0.90 -10.20
N ASP A 84 -12.61 0.31 -9.66
CA ASP A 84 -13.61 1.33 -10.01
C ASP A 84 -13.51 1.75 -11.48
N ASN A 85 -12.32 1.67 -12.05
CA ASN A 85 -12.05 1.92 -13.47
C ASN A 85 -12.18 0.67 -14.35
N GLN A 86 -12.68 -0.45 -13.79
CA GLN A 86 -12.91 -1.72 -14.49
C GLN A 86 -11.67 -2.29 -15.19
N ILE A 87 -10.48 -1.94 -14.69
CA ILE A 87 -9.19 -2.45 -15.22
C ILE A 87 -8.94 -3.88 -14.70
N ILE A 88 -9.41 -4.19 -13.49
CA ILE A 88 -9.34 -5.51 -12.88
C ILE A 88 -10.73 -5.93 -12.37
N ASP A 89 -10.96 -7.23 -12.24
CA ASP A 89 -12.18 -7.80 -11.64
C ASP A 89 -12.05 -7.96 -10.11
N ASN A 90 -13.18 -8.24 -9.45
CA ASN A 90 -13.23 -8.43 -7.99
C ASN A 90 -12.31 -9.56 -7.50
N ILE A 91 -12.22 -10.66 -8.25
CA ILE A 91 -11.39 -11.81 -7.89
C ILE A 91 -9.91 -11.42 -7.93
N SER A 92 -9.51 -10.71 -8.99
CA SER A 92 -8.15 -10.15 -9.11
C SER A 92 -7.86 -9.17 -8.00
N ALA A 93 -8.80 -8.29 -7.65
CA ALA A 93 -8.65 -7.31 -6.57
C ALA A 93 -8.38 -7.98 -5.22
N ILE A 94 -9.17 -9.01 -4.85
CA ILE A 94 -8.98 -9.77 -3.61
C ILE A 94 -7.62 -10.48 -3.61
N LYS A 95 -7.25 -11.09 -4.73
CA LYS A 95 -5.99 -11.81 -4.89
C LYS A 95 -4.79 -10.86 -4.75
N ILE A 96 -4.83 -9.71 -5.40
CA ILE A 96 -3.79 -8.70 -5.31
C ILE A 96 -3.72 -8.14 -3.88
N LEU A 97 -4.86 -7.87 -3.26
CA LEU A 97 -4.91 -7.37 -1.88
C LEU A 97 -4.22 -8.33 -0.91
N SER A 98 -4.38 -9.64 -1.09
CA SER A 98 -3.76 -10.65 -0.22
C SER A 98 -2.23 -10.66 -0.32
N MET A 99 -1.66 -10.37 -1.50
CA MET A 99 -0.21 -10.43 -1.76
C MET A 99 0.49 -9.06 -1.80
N ALA A 100 -0.26 -7.97 -1.71
CA ALA A 100 0.28 -6.60 -1.72
C ALA A 100 0.40 -6.01 -0.30
N GLN A 101 0.49 -6.85 0.74
CA GLN A 101 0.64 -6.42 2.14
C GLN A 101 2.10 -6.06 2.45
N LEU A 102 2.65 -5.19 1.63
CA LEU A 102 4.03 -4.73 1.77
C LEU A 102 4.12 -3.62 2.82
N TYR A 103 5.14 -3.65 3.65
CA TYR A 103 5.44 -2.55 4.54
C TYR A 103 6.34 -1.54 3.84
N ASN A 104 6.06 -0.27 4.01
CA ASN A 104 6.92 0.80 3.52
C ASN A 104 8.33 0.66 4.14
N PRO A 105 9.38 0.48 3.33
CA PRO A 105 10.75 0.32 3.83
C PRO A 105 11.21 1.48 4.71
N ASN A 106 10.83 2.71 4.37
CA ASN A 106 11.17 3.90 5.15
C ASN A 106 10.53 3.87 6.55
N LEU A 107 9.27 3.39 6.64
CA LEU A 107 8.58 3.20 7.90
C LEU A 107 9.31 2.16 8.77
N ILE A 108 9.71 1.02 8.21
CA ILE A 108 10.47 -0.01 8.93
C ILE A 108 11.77 0.60 9.48
N ILE A 109 12.53 1.32 8.66
CA ILE A 109 13.80 1.94 9.06
C ILE A 109 13.58 2.93 10.19
N THR A 110 12.51 3.72 10.14
CA THR A 110 12.20 4.76 11.13
C THR A 110 11.73 4.18 12.47
N ILE A 111 10.83 3.18 12.45
CA ILE A 111 10.29 2.60 13.70
C ILE A 111 11.31 1.69 14.39
N THR A 112 12.15 1.00 13.64
CA THR A 112 13.11 0.04 14.18
C THR A 112 14.49 0.65 14.41
N THR A 113 14.58 1.87 14.95
CA THR A 113 15.85 2.57 15.22
C THR A 113 16.77 1.78 16.16
N PHE A 114 16.20 0.99 17.07
CA PHE A 114 16.91 0.14 18.02
C PHE A 114 17.50 -1.15 17.40
N LEU A 115 17.14 -1.49 16.16
CA LEU A 115 17.65 -2.67 15.47
C LEU A 115 18.89 -2.36 14.63
N THR A 116 19.76 -3.35 14.48
CA THR A 116 20.91 -3.29 13.57
C THR A 116 20.43 -3.24 12.11
N PHE A 117 21.25 -2.68 11.22
CA PHE A 117 20.93 -2.61 9.79
C PHE A 117 20.61 -3.99 9.18
N LYS A 118 21.37 -5.03 9.59
CA LYS A 118 21.13 -6.42 9.15
C LYS A 118 19.73 -6.92 9.54
N SER A 119 19.29 -6.62 10.77
CA SER A 119 17.95 -7.01 11.24
C SER A 119 16.83 -6.27 10.49
N LYS A 120 17.03 -4.99 10.19
CA LYS A 120 16.08 -4.22 9.36
C LYS A 120 15.94 -4.79 7.96
N LEU A 121 17.06 -5.12 7.33
CA LEU A 121 17.08 -5.73 6.00
C LEU A 121 16.39 -7.11 6.03
N PHE A 122 16.62 -7.90 7.06
CA PHE A 122 15.96 -9.20 7.25
C PHE A 122 14.43 -9.05 7.36
N LEU A 123 13.93 -8.03 8.07
CA LEU A 123 12.49 -7.76 8.16
C LEU A 123 11.89 -7.37 6.80
N ILE A 124 12.58 -6.51 6.03
CA ILE A 124 12.12 -6.10 4.69
C ILE A 124 12.08 -7.31 3.75
N ILE A 125 13.15 -8.08 3.70
CA ILE A 125 13.23 -9.28 2.85
C ILE A 125 12.21 -10.32 3.28
N GLY A 126 12.04 -10.55 4.59
CA GLY A 126 11.05 -11.47 5.14
C GLY A 126 9.62 -11.09 4.74
N ASN A 127 9.28 -9.81 4.83
CA ASN A 127 7.97 -9.31 4.38
C ASN A 127 7.77 -9.53 2.87
N LEU A 128 8.78 -9.24 2.04
CA LEU A 128 8.72 -9.49 0.60
C LEU A 128 8.53 -10.99 0.28
N LEU A 129 9.28 -11.86 0.95
CA LEU A 129 9.18 -13.30 0.77
C LEU A 129 7.80 -13.83 1.19
N CYS A 130 7.26 -13.40 2.33
CA CYS A 130 5.92 -13.79 2.77
C CYS A 130 4.85 -13.40 1.74
N ASN A 131 4.87 -12.17 1.24
CA ASN A 131 3.93 -11.72 0.23
C ASN A 131 4.10 -12.47 -1.10
N PHE A 132 5.33 -12.78 -1.49
CA PHE A 132 5.63 -13.61 -2.66
C PHE A 132 5.05 -15.02 -2.51
N LEU A 133 5.23 -15.66 -1.36
CA LEU A 133 4.69 -17.00 -1.07
C LEU A 133 3.14 -16.99 -1.07
N ILE A 134 2.51 -15.97 -0.49
CA ILE A 134 1.05 -15.80 -0.54
C ILE A 134 0.58 -15.71 -1.99
N GLY A 135 1.29 -14.96 -2.82
CA GLY A 135 1.01 -14.87 -4.25
C GLY A 135 1.10 -16.23 -4.98
N LEU A 136 2.09 -17.05 -4.64
CA LEU A 136 2.24 -18.39 -5.21
C LEU A 136 1.14 -19.34 -4.75
N ILE A 137 0.76 -19.31 -3.47
CA ILE A 137 -0.34 -20.13 -2.92
C ILE A 137 -1.65 -19.78 -3.65
N ASN A 138 -1.92 -18.50 -3.85
CA ASN A 138 -3.13 -18.02 -4.50
C ASN A 138 -3.08 -18.13 -6.05
N ARG A 139 -2.01 -18.67 -6.63
CA ARG A 139 -1.85 -18.81 -8.09
C ARG A 139 -2.99 -19.59 -8.75
N HIS A 140 -3.53 -20.60 -8.05
CA HIS A 140 -4.61 -21.46 -8.56
C HIS A 140 -5.94 -20.74 -8.76
N ILE A 141 -6.14 -19.59 -8.11
CA ILE A 141 -7.35 -18.79 -8.29
C ILE A 141 -7.32 -18.17 -9.68
N LYS A 142 -8.28 -18.54 -10.52
CA LYS A 142 -8.41 -17.99 -11.86
C LYS A 142 -8.98 -16.57 -11.80
N CYS A 143 -8.27 -15.63 -12.37
CA CYS A 143 -8.73 -14.26 -12.57
C CYS A 143 -9.39 -14.14 -13.94
N ASN A 144 -10.50 -13.42 -14.04
CA ASN A 144 -11.06 -13.05 -15.32
C ASN A 144 -10.28 -11.84 -15.86
N TYR A 145 -9.67 -12.01 -17.00
CA TYR A 145 -9.00 -10.90 -17.66
C TYR A 145 -10.08 -10.04 -18.33
N SER A 146 -10.41 -8.89 -17.75
CA SER A 146 -11.24 -7.93 -18.45
C SER A 146 -10.37 -7.19 -19.49
N ASP A 147 -10.65 -7.41 -20.75
CA ASP A 147 -10.23 -6.47 -21.81
C ASP A 147 -11.07 -5.18 -21.70
N GLY A 148 -11.14 -4.64 -20.47
CA GLY A 148 -12.00 -3.52 -20.14
C GLY A 148 -11.64 -2.29 -20.97
N SER A 149 -12.65 -1.74 -21.60
CA SER A 149 -12.61 -0.40 -22.19
C SER A 149 -12.15 0.57 -21.11
N LYS A 150 -10.92 1.05 -21.22
CA LYS A 150 -10.33 1.99 -20.27
C LYS A 150 -11.22 3.22 -20.21
N LYS A 151 -11.86 3.43 -19.07
CA LYS A 151 -12.54 4.68 -18.81
C LYS A 151 -11.50 5.78 -18.87
N GLN A 152 -11.66 6.74 -19.77
CA GLN A 152 -10.72 7.85 -19.91
C GLN A 152 -10.87 8.75 -18.67
N ILE A 153 -9.90 8.71 -17.78
CA ILE A 153 -9.89 9.47 -16.53
C ILE A 153 -9.17 10.79 -16.82
N SER A 154 -9.86 11.90 -16.64
CA SER A 154 -9.23 13.22 -16.68
C SER A 154 -8.50 13.46 -15.36
N PHE A 155 -7.21 13.78 -15.41
CA PHE A 155 -6.45 14.18 -14.24
C PHE A 155 -6.90 15.58 -13.77
N SER A 156 -7.21 15.67 -12.49
CA SER A 156 -7.47 16.94 -11.80
C SER A 156 -6.64 16.99 -10.54
N LEU A 157 -5.66 17.87 -10.49
CA LEU A 157 -4.75 18.01 -9.36
C LEU A 157 -5.52 18.27 -8.05
N THR A 158 -6.55 19.12 -8.09
CA THR A 158 -7.37 19.45 -6.92
C THR A 158 -8.08 18.21 -6.36
N ASN A 159 -8.68 17.41 -7.25
CA ASN A 159 -9.36 16.18 -6.84
C ASN A 159 -8.36 15.15 -6.31
N SER A 160 -7.21 15.01 -6.93
CA SER A 160 -6.15 14.10 -6.48
C SER A 160 -5.60 14.51 -5.11
N MET A 161 -5.38 15.79 -4.87
CA MET A 161 -4.97 16.29 -3.55
C MET A 161 -6.04 16.01 -2.49
N SER A 162 -7.31 16.27 -2.78
CA SER A 162 -8.44 15.99 -1.88
C SER A 162 -8.51 14.49 -1.54
N ASN A 163 -8.44 13.63 -2.54
CA ASN A 163 -8.45 12.18 -2.38
C ASN A 163 -7.24 11.68 -1.55
N ALA A 164 -6.05 12.21 -1.82
CA ALA A 164 -4.84 11.89 -1.08
C ALA A 164 -4.95 12.31 0.39
N ILE A 165 -5.46 13.51 0.67
CA ILE A 165 -5.67 13.99 2.05
C ILE A 165 -6.69 13.10 2.77
N ASN A 166 -7.83 12.78 2.16
CA ASN A 166 -8.85 11.91 2.76
C ASN A 166 -8.28 10.51 3.08
N THR A 167 -7.49 9.94 2.19
CA THR A 167 -6.80 8.67 2.42
C THR A 167 -5.84 8.76 3.61
N LEU A 168 -5.04 9.83 3.68
CA LEU A 168 -4.08 10.04 4.75
C LEU A 168 -4.74 10.31 6.11
N LEU A 169 -5.89 10.98 6.14
CA LEU A 169 -6.67 11.16 7.37
C LEU A 169 -7.23 9.83 7.88
N GLY A 170 -7.67 8.94 6.99
CA GLY A 170 -8.06 7.57 7.37
C GLY A 170 -6.89 6.77 7.97
N ILE A 171 -5.69 6.89 7.39
CA ILE A 171 -4.46 6.29 7.92
C ILE A 171 -4.10 6.88 9.28
N LEU A 172 -4.19 8.20 9.46
CA LEU A 172 -3.98 8.88 10.74
C LEU A 172 -4.90 8.33 11.83
N GLY A 173 -6.20 8.24 11.55
CA GLY A 173 -7.17 7.70 12.49
C GLY A 173 -6.81 6.29 12.96
N SER A 174 -6.42 5.42 12.04
CA SER A 174 -5.98 4.05 12.37
C SER A 174 -4.72 4.05 13.25
N ILE A 175 -3.70 4.81 12.89
CA ILE A 175 -2.43 4.86 13.63
C ILE A 175 -2.64 5.41 15.04
N VAL A 176 -3.38 6.50 15.17
CA VAL A 176 -3.67 7.12 16.47
C VAL A 176 -4.43 6.15 17.37
N THR A 177 -5.43 5.47 16.83
CA THR A 177 -6.20 4.47 17.59
C THR A 177 -5.31 3.32 18.07
N PHE A 178 -4.51 2.72 17.19
CA PHE A 178 -3.61 1.62 17.58
C PHE A 178 -2.51 2.08 18.53
N SER A 179 -1.94 3.28 18.34
CA SER A 179 -0.94 3.83 19.25
C SER A 179 -1.51 4.11 20.65
N ALA A 180 -2.75 4.60 20.72
CA ALA A 180 -3.46 4.80 21.99
C ALA A 180 -3.73 3.46 22.69
N LEU A 181 -4.20 2.46 21.95
CA LEU A 181 -4.45 1.12 22.52
C LEU A 181 -3.16 0.48 23.04
N THR A 182 -2.09 0.50 22.24
CA THR A 182 -0.80 -0.10 22.65
C THR A 182 -0.22 0.58 23.88
N SER A 183 -0.41 1.90 24.05
CA SER A 183 0.06 2.61 25.23
C SER A 183 -0.71 2.22 26.52
N ILE A 184 -1.98 1.83 26.40
CA ILE A 184 -2.77 1.30 27.51
C ILE A 184 -2.22 -0.07 27.95
N PHE A 185 -1.90 -0.95 27.00
CA PHE A 185 -1.39 -2.30 27.30
C PHE A 185 0.06 -2.28 27.81
N LYS A 186 0.88 -1.30 27.45
CA LYS A 186 2.27 -1.17 27.90
C LYS A 186 2.40 -0.85 29.39
N ILE A 187 1.32 -0.37 30.03
CA ILE A 187 1.28 -0.07 31.48
C ILE A 187 1.19 -1.35 32.31
N ASN A 188 0.77 -2.49 31.74
CA ASN A 188 0.60 -3.76 32.46
C ASN A 188 1.85 -4.65 32.46
N HIS A 189 2.99 -4.17 31.98
CA HIS A 189 4.28 -4.84 32.11
C HIS A 189 5.28 -3.90 32.79
N PRO A 190 5.64 -4.20 34.06
CA PRO A 190 6.71 -3.47 34.77
C PRO A 190 8.07 -3.69 34.12
#